data_2a41fcf3351b9d619cb01e1e29268d03
#
_entry.id   2a41fcf3351b9d619cb01e1e29268d03
#
_cell.length_a   1.000
_cell.length_b   1.000
_cell.length_c   1.000
_cell.angle_alpha   90.00
_cell.angle_beta   90.00
_cell.angle_gamma   90.00
#
_symmetry.space_group_name_H-M   'P 1'
#
loop_
_entity.id
_entity.type
_entity.pdbx_description
1 polymer ?
#
loop_
_entity_poly.entity_id
_entity_poly.type
_entity_poly.pdbx_seq_one_letter_code
_entity_poly.pdbx_strand_id
1 'polypeptide(L)'
;PEVREFLLELQKNIAKENNIIMDGRDIGTVVLPNADVKIFLTAAPEARAERRFKELQEKGDKSTYDEVLQDIIQRDYNDTHREIAPLKKADDAVEVDSTELTLEESVEAIYNVITDKTKKKERKIKEIMPVRPVKKEHRLGHFHMFWYTVLRYIVIGLYHLYFNITFEGTENIPKDGGNIFA
;
A
#
# COMPACT_ATOMS: atom_id res chain seq x y z
N PRO A 1 -17.88 -11.53 13.80
CA PRO A 1 -17.12 -10.72 14.75
C PRO A 1 -15.73 -11.32 15.00
N GLU A 2 -15.67 -12.54 15.51
CA GLU A 2 -14.41 -13.21 15.93
C GLU A 2 -13.36 -13.35 14.84
N VAL A 3 -13.74 -13.75 13.61
CA VAL A 3 -12.81 -13.87 12.47
C VAL A 3 -12.19 -12.52 12.11
N ARG A 4 -12.97 -11.46 12.18
CA ARG A 4 -12.46 -10.11 11.88
C ARG A 4 -11.47 -9.64 12.95
N GLU A 5 -11.76 -9.88 14.23
CA GLU A 5 -10.86 -9.56 15.33
C GLU A 5 -9.55 -10.32 15.22
N PHE A 6 -9.63 -11.63 14.92
CA PHE A 6 -8.44 -12.44 14.68
C PHE A 6 -7.58 -11.90 13.53
N LEU A 7 -8.22 -11.56 12.40
CA LEU A 7 -7.49 -11.00 11.24
C LEU A 7 -6.87 -9.63 11.56
N LEU A 8 -7.57 -8.78 12.31
CA LEU A 8 -7.05 -7.48 12.74
C LEU A 8 -5.80 -7.64 13.60
N GLU A 9 -5.83 -8.55 14.58
CA GLU A 9 -4.67 -8.83 15.43
C GLU A 9 -3.51 -9.44 14.65
N LEU A 10 -3.79 -10.32 13.70
CA LEU A 10 -2.79 -10.90 12.82
C LEU A 10 -2.09 -9.81 11.98
N GLN A 11 -2.85 -8.91 11.36
CA GLN A 11 -2.32 -7.79 10.59
C GLN A 11 -1.43 -6.86 11.44
N LYS A 12 -1.88 -6.51 12.64
CA LYS A 12 -1.10 -5.71 13.58
C LYS A 12 0.19 -6.39 14.01
N ASN A 13 0.17 -7.70 14.25
CA ASN A 13 1.35 -8.44 14.66
C ASN A 13 2.38 -8.56 13.53
N ILE A 14 1.93 -8.81 12.29
CA ILE A 14 2.81 -8.79 11.11
C ILE A 14 3.51 -7.43 10.99
N ALA A 15 2.78 -6.33 11.21
CA ALA A 15 3.32 -4.99 11.13
C ALA A 15 4.32 -4.64 12.24
N LYS A 16 4.23 -5.28 13.41
CA LYS A 16 5.21 -5.08 14.50
C LYS A 16 6.57 -5.70 14.21
N GLU A 17 6.58 -6.80 13.48
CA GLU A 17 7.78 -7.60 13.26
C GLU A 17 8.42 -7.37 11.89
N ASN A 18 7.70 -6.74 10.97
CA ASN A 18 8.14 -6.58 9.58
C ASN A 18 7.88 -5.17 9.05
N ASN A 19 8.66 -4.81 8.03
CA ASN A 19 8.31 -3.68 7.17
C ASN A 19 7.28 -4.15 6.16
N ILE A 20 6.14 -3.47 6.13
CA ILE A 20 5.01 -3.87 5.31
C ILE A 20 4.44 -2.70 4.53
N ILE A 21 3.82 -3.03 3.41
CA ILE A 21 2.88 -2.17 2.70
C ILE A 21 1.53 -2.88 2.80
N MET A 22 0.49 -2.15 3.20
CA MET A 22 -0.83 -2.72 3.38
C MET A 22 -1.87 -1.82 2.71
N ASP A 23 -2.76 -2.42 1.93
CA ASP A 23 -3.87 -1.76 1.25
C ASP A 23 -5.20 -2.15 1.88
N GLY A 24 -6.13 -1.21 1.97
CA GLY A 24 -7.48 -1.43 2.48
C GLY A 24 -8.23 -0.14 2.81
N ARG A 25 -9.45 -0.27 3.36
CA ARG A 25 -10.35 0.86 3.64
C ARG A 25 -10.10 1.51 5.00
N ASP A 26 -9.60 0.76 5.94
CA ASP A 26 -9.43 1.15 7.34
C ASP A 26 -8.00 0.94 7.88
N ILE A 27 -7.05 0.71 6.96
CA ILE A 27 -5.67 0.41 7.35
C ILE A 27 -5.06 1.59 8.11
N GLY A 28 -5.12 2.79 7.57
CA GLY A 28 -4.52 3.97 8.18
C GLY A 28 -5.28 4.54 9.39
N THR A 29 -6.53 4.10 9.62
CA THR A 29 -7.37 4.59 10.72
C THR A 29 -7.54 3.60 11.86
N VAL A 30 -7.61 2.30 11.57
CA VAL A 30 -7.92 1.23 12.53
C VAL A 30 -6.80 0.22 12.69
N VAL A 31 -6.27 -0.29 11.57
CA VAL A 31 -5.28 -1.38 11.60
C VAL A 31 -3.91 -0.84 11.99
N LEU A 32 -3.43 0.19 11.30
CA LEU A 32 -2.11 0.81 11.49
C LEU A 32 -2.21 2.33 11.68
N PRO A 33 -2.83 2.80 12.77
CA PRO A 33 -3.01 4.23 13.03
C PRO A 33 -1.69 4.98 13.24
N ASN A 34 -0.59 4.27 13.48
CA ASN A 34 0.75 4.84 13.67
C ASN A 34 1.71 4.51 12.51
N ALA A 35 1.20 4.17 11.31
CA ALA A 35 2.03 3.93 10.15
C ALA A 35 2.90 5.16 9.82
N ASP A 36 4.13 4.90 9.35
CA ASP A 36 5.09 5.96 9.01
C ASP A 36 4.64 6.83 7.85
N VAL A 37 3.99 6.23 6.89
CA VAL A 37 3.39 6.91 5.74
C VAL A 37 1.98 6.40 5.54
N LYS A 38 1.03 7.31 5.45
CA LYS A 38 -0.36 7.03 5.11
C LYS A 38 -0.73 7.79 3.85
N ILE A 39 -1.27 7.08 2.89
CA ILE A 39 -1.73 7.62 1.63
C ILE A 39 -3.21 7.31 1.48
N PHE A 40 -4.00 8.33 1.25
CA PHE A 40 -5.40 8.19 0.88
C PHE A 40 -5.50 8.37 -0.63
N LEU A 41 -5.50 7.24 -1.35
CA LEU A 41 -5.62 7.24 -2.80
C LEU A 41 -7.09 7.37 -3.20
N THR A 42 -7.39 8.36 -4.00
CA THR A 42 -8.74 8.62 -4.50
C THR A 42 -8.76 8.81 -6.02
N ALA A 43 -9.92 8.64 -6.61
CA ALA A 43 -10.22 9.02 -8.00
C ALA A 43 -11.73 9.16 -8.17
N ALA A 44 -12.16 10.00 -9.10
CA ALA A 44 -13.58 10.13 -9.46
C ALA A 44 -14.20 8.78 -9.83
N PRO A 45 -15.45 8.51 -9.43
CA PRO A 45 -16.12 7.24 -9.76
C PRO A 45 -16.12 6.95 -11.26
N GLU A 46 -16.29 7.96 -12.08
CA GLU A 46 -16.32 7.87 -13.53
C GLU A 46 -14.96 7.39 -14.10
N ALA A 47 -13.86 7.97 -13.63
CA ALA A 47 -12.52 7.57 -14.06
C ALA A 47 -12.20 6.12 -13.64
N ARG A 48 -12.64 5.69 -12.45
CA ARG A 48 -12.50 4.30 -11.99
C ARG A 48 -13.39 3.36 -12.80
N ALA A 49 -14.61 3.79 -13.14
CA ALA A 49 -15.52 3.03 -13.97
C ALA A 49 -14.96 2.83 -15.39
N GLU A 50 -14.36 3.84 -15.98
CA GLU A 50 -13.73 3.75 -17.29
C GLU A 50 -12.57 2.75 -17.30
N ARG A 51 -11.67 2.83 -16.29
CA ARG A 51 -10.55 1.88 -16.14
C ARG A 51 -11.07 0.45 -15.98
N ARG A 52 -12.06 0.26 -15.10
CA ARG A 52 -12.64 -1.06 -14.82
C ARG A 52 -13.41 -1.61 -16.02
N PHE A 53 -14.13 -0.78 -16.74
CA PHE A 53 -14.86 -1.18 -17.94
C PHE A 53 -13.90 -1.66 -19.03
N LYS A 54 -12.80 -0.95 -19.29
CA LYS A 54 -11.76 -1.39 -20.23
C LYS A 54 -11.19 -2.77 -19.86
N GLU A 55 -10.85 -2.96 -18.57
CA GLU A 55 -10.35 -4.24 -18.07
C GLU A 55 -11.36 -5.38 -18.27
N LEU A 56 -12.64 -5.14 -18.00
CA LEU A 56 -13.70 -6.13 -18.20
C LEU A 56 -13.92 -6.45 -19.68
N GLN A 57 -13.86 -5.45 -20.55
CA GLN A 57 -13.95 -5.65 -22.00
C GLN A 57 -12.79 -6.52 -22.53
N GLU A 58 -11.58 -6.31 -22.08
CA GLU A 58 -10.40 -7.14 -22.43
C GLU A 58 -10.56 -8.60 -21.98
N LYS A 59 -11.27 -8.83 -20.88
CA LYS A 59 -11.61 -10.18 -20.36
C LYS A 59 -12.83 -10.80 -21.02
N GLY A 60 -13.47 -10.11 -21.96
CA GLY A 60 -14.67 -10.57 -22.67
C GLY A 60 -15.95 -10.50 -21.85
N ASP A 61 -15.97 -9.73 -20.77
CA ASP A 61 -17.17 -9.48 -19.96
C ASP A 61 -18.17 -8.64 -20.75
N LYS A 62 -19.46 -8.86 -20.48
CA LYS A 62 -20.58 -8.22 -21.20
C LYS A 62 -21.21 -7.06 -20.44
N SER A 63 -20.65 -6.70 -19.30
CA SER A 63 -21.15 -5.58 -18.49
C SER A 63 -21.10 -4.28 -19.28
N THR A 64 -22.10 -3.44 -19.08
CA THR A 64 -22.11 -2.09 -19.65
C THR A 64 -21.35 -1.12 -18.76
N TYR A 65 -20.92 0.02 -19.32
CA TYR A 65 -20.28 1.07 -18.53
C TYR A 65 -21.16 1.57 -17.38
N ASP A 66 -22.47 1.72 -17.63
CA ASP A 66 -23.41 2.22 -16.62
C ASP A 66 -23.55 1.24 -15.44
N GLU A 67 -23.59 -0.07 -15.70
CA GLU A 67 -23.59 -1.09 -14.65
C GLU A 67 -22.31 -1.01 -13.80
N VAL A 68 -21.15 -0.91 -14.42
CA VAL A 68 -19.87 -0.79 -13.73
C VAL A 68 -19.82 0.49 -12.89
N LEU A 69 -20.30 1.61 -13.41
CA LEU A 69 -20.35 2.88 -12.69
C LEU A 69 -21.27 2.81 -11.47
N GLN A 70 -22.46 2.24 -11.63
CA GLN A 70 -23.42 2.08 -10.52
C GLN A 70 -22.85 1.17 -9.43
N ASP A 71 -22.20 0.08 -9.78
CA ASP A 71 -21.54 -0.82 -8.83
C ASP A 71 -20.46 -0.10 -8.02
N ILE A 72 -19.66 0.74 -8.68
CA ILE A 72 -18.61 1.54 -8.00
C ILE A 72 -19.24 2.54 -7.04
N ILE A 73 -20.25 3.29 -7.47
CA ILE A 73 -20.94 4.27 -6.61
C ILE A 73 -21.60 3.56 -5.41
N GLN A 74 -22.25 2.43 -5.63
CA GLN A 74 -22.89 1.67 -4.56
C GLN A 74 -21.87 1.12 -3.57
N ARG A 75 -20.73 0.65 -4.06
CA ARG A 75 -19.64 0.18 -3.22
C ARG A 75 -19.04 1.29 -2.37
N ASP A 76 -18.79 2.46 -2.95
CA ASP A 76 -18.28 3.63 -2.23
C ASP A 76 -19.24 4.08 -1.14
N TYR A 77 -20.54 4.08 -1.45
CA TYR A 77 -21.57 4.38 -0.47
C TYR A 77 -21.51 3.38 0.70
N ASN A 78 -21.46 2.09 0.41
CA ASN A 78 -21.38 1.04 1.42
C ASN A 78 -20.09 1.15 2.27
N ASP A 79 -18.95 1.40 1.62
CA ASP A 79 -17.65 1.52 2.31
C ASP A 79 -17.61 2.75 3.24
N THR A 80 -18.25 3.85 2.87
CA THR A 80 -18.28 5.09 3.68
C THR A 80 -19.34 5.07 4.78
N HIS A 81 -20.43 4.31 4.61
CA HIS A 81 -21.56 4.28 5.53
C HIS A 81 -21.64 3.01 6.40
N ARG A 82 -20.69 2.10 6.30
CA ARG A 82 -20.67 0.92 7.17
C ARG A 82 -20.49 1.31 8.64
N GLU A 83 -21.17 0.61 9.54
CA GLU A 83 -21.16 0.89 10.98
C GLU A 83 -19.78 0.69 11.61
N ILE A 84 -19.01 -0.29 11.11
CA ILE A 84 -17.73 -0.67 11.71
C ILE A 84 -16.60 -0.28 10.74
N ALA A 85 -15.70 0.59 11.17
CA ALA A 85 -14.52 1.05 10.44
C ALA A 85 -14.84 1.56 9.03
N PRO A 86 -15.67 2.62 8.90
CA PRO A 86 -16.00 3.20 7.60
C PRO A 86 -14.75 3.68 6.88
N LEU A 87 -14.83 3.73 5.55
CA LEU A 87 -13.77 4.35 4.74
C LEU A 87 -13.67 5.84 5.10
N LYS A 88 -12.56 6.20 5.70
CA LYS A 88 -12.28 7.58 6.14
C LYS A 88 -10.80 7.88 5.97
N LYS A 89 -10.49 9.05 5.42
CA LYS A 89 -9.12 9.54 5.38
C LYS A 89 -8.61 9.78 6.81
N ALA A 90 -7.46 9.22 7.16
CA ALA A 90 -6.79 9.54 8.41
C ALA A 90 -6.29 11.00 8.39
N ASP A 91 -6.27 11.66 9.55
CA ASP A 91 -5.94 13.09 9.63
C ASP A 91 -4.51 13.41 9.16
N ASP A 92 -3.59 12.46 9.32
CA ASP A 92 -2.19 12.54 8.90
C ASP A 92 -1.92 11.91 7.51
N ALA A 93 -2.96 11.39 6.83
CA ALA A 93 -2.84 10.82 5.50
C ALA A 93 -2.66 11.90 4.42
N VAL A 94 -1.73 11.66 3.51
CA VAL A 94 -1.58 12.46 2.29
C VAL A 94 -2.59 11.94 1.26
N GLU A 95 -3.42 12.84 0.75
CA GLU A 95 -4.35 12.53 -0.32
C GLU A 95 -3.65 12.58 -1.66
N VAL A 96 -3.85 11.55 -2.47
CA VAL A 96 -3.38 11.47 -3.85
C VAL A 96 -4.60 11.23 -4.72
N ASP A 97 -4.99 12.23 -5.48
CA ASP A 97 -6.06 12.11 -6.47
C ASP A 97 -5.48 11.64 -7.80
N SER A 98 -5.90 10.46 -8.23
CA SER A 98 -5.46 9.83 -9.48
C SER A 98 -6.49 9.94 -10.60
N THR A 99 -7.47 10.83 -10.50
CA THR A 99 -8.56 10.99 -11.49
C THR A 99 -8.01 11.18 -12.89
N GLU A 100 -7.11 12.15 -13.05
CA GLU A 100 -6.51 12.54 -14.35
C GLU A 100 -5.14 11.88 -14.61
N LEU A 101 -4.65 11.05 -13.67
CA LEU A 101 -3.31 10.48 -13.78
C LEU A 101 -3.32 9.14 -14.53
N THR A 102 -2.30 8.92 -15.31
CA THR A 102 -1.95 7.58 -15.81
C THR A 102 -1.50 6.68 -14.66
N LEU A 103 -1.32 5.39 -14.94
CA LEU A 103 -0.78 4.46 -13.96
C LEU A 103 0.62 4.88 -13.51
N GLU A 104 1.48 5.22 -14.46
CA GLU A 104 2.86 5.64 -14.21
C GLU A 104 2.94 6.91 -13.37
N GLU A 105 2.13 7.92 -13.71
CA GLU A 105 2.05 9.17 -12.95
C GLU A 105 1.51 8.94 -11.54
N SER A 106 0.53 8.04 -11.37
CA SER A 106 0.01 7.67 -10.07
C SER A 106 1.07 6.98 -9.19
N VAL A 107 1.86 6.07 -9.77
CA VAL A 107 2.99 5.42 -9.10
C VAL A 107 4.05 6.44 -8.70
N GLU A 108 4.39 7.37 -9.58
CA GLU A 108 5.37 8.42 -9.29
C GLU A 108 4.87 9.36 -8.18
N ALA A 109 3.60 9.75 -8.21
CA ALA A 109 3.01 10.58 -7.16
C ALA A 109 3.08 9.89 -5.78
N ILE A 110 2.72 8.61 -5.70
CA ILE A 110 2.81 7.81 -4.49
C ILE A 110 4.28 7.69 -4.03
N TYR A 111 5.20 7.38 -4.93
CA TYR A 111 6.63 7.26 -4.64
C TYR A 111 7.21 8.57 -4.07
N ASN A 112 6.83 9.70 -4.62
CA ASN A 112 7.27 11.02 -4.14
C ASN A 112 6.78 11.28 -2.71
N VAL A 113 5.51 10.97 -2.40
CA VAL A 113 4.96 11.09 -1.03
C VAL A 113 5.75 10.22 -0.05
N ILE A 114 6.02 8.98 -0.40
CA ILE A 114 6.80 8.05 0.44
C ILE A 114 8.21 8.61 0.69
N THR A 115 8.89 9.01 -0.38
CA THR A 115 10.27 9.50 -0.32
C THR A 115 10.39 10.76 0.53
N ASP A 116 9.45 11.70 0.40
CA ASP A 116 9.46 12.94 1.16
C ASP A 116 9.18 12.71 2.65
N LYS A 117 8.22 11.86 2.97
CA LYS A 117 7.92 11.51 4.36
C LYS A 117 9.07 10.77 5.03
N THR A 118 9.71 9.81 4.35
CA THR A 118 10.84 9.06 4.88
C THR A 118 12.08 9.94 5.07
N LYS A 119 12.44 10.77 4.09
CA LYS A 119 13.54 11.74 4.23
C LYS A 119 13.31 12.73 5.37
N LYS A 120 12.08 13.19 5.56
CA LYS A 120 11.71 14.10 6.65
C LYS A 120 11.87 13.41 8.02
N LYS A 121 11.48 12.14 8.12
CA LYS A 121 11.67 11.33 9.34
C LYS A 121 13.15 11.13 9.65
N GLU A 122 13.96 10.76 8.66
CA GLU A 122 15.41 10.60 8.83
C GLU A 122 16.11 11.89 9.30
N ARG A 123 15.74 13.04 8.71
CA ARG A 123 16.28 14.35 9.14
C ARG A 123 15.94 14.62 10.60
N LYS A 124 14.68 14.40 11.00
CA LYS A 124 14.23 14.60 12.38
C LYS A 124 14.96 13.67 13.36
N ILE A 125 15.19 12.42 12.99
CA ILE A 125 15.94 11.46 13.82
C ILE A 125 17.42 11.90 13.96
N LYS A 126 18.07 12.33 12.87
CA LYS A 126 19.45 12.85 12.90
C LYS A 126 19.60 14.11 13.74
N GLU A 127 18.57 14.95 13.79
CA GLU A 127 18.54 16.18 14.60
C GLU A 127 18.37 15.87 16.09
N ILE A 128 17.54 14.89 16.44
CA ILE A 128 17.28 14.49 17.83
C ILE A 128 18.38 13.58 18.39
N MET A 129 18.96 12.74 17.54
CA MET A 129 20.03 11.82 17.89
C MET A 129 21.25 12.08 17.00
N PRO A 130 22.17 12.99 17.40
CA PRO A 130 23.43 13.14 16.69
C PRO A 130 24.20 11.82 16.79
N VAL A 131 24.14 11.06 15.70
CA VAL A 131 24.76 9.73 15.62
C VAL A 131 26.26 9.88 15.74
N ARG A 132 26.84 9.36 16.81
CA ARG A 132 28.28 9.02 16.81
C ARG A 132 28.47 8.00 15.67
N PRO A 133 29.51 8.16 14.81
CA PRO A 133 29.71 7.20 13.74
C PRO A 133 29.98 5.83 14.35
N VAL A 134 29.02 4.94 14.28
CA VAL A 134 29.24 3.53 14.59
C VAL A 134 30.11 2.97 13.49
N LYS A 135 31.32 2.50 13.88
CA LYS A 135 32.21 1.77 12.96
C LYS A 135 31.38 0.68 12.27
N LYS A 136 31.39 0.73 10.94
CA LYS A 136 30.77 -0.31 10.09
C LYS A 136 31.48 -1.64 10.33
N GLU A 137 31.01 -2.42 11.26
CA GLU A 137 31.37 -3.83 11.40
C GLU A 137 30.11 -4.62 11.77
N HIS A 138 29.30 -4.92 10.76
CA HIS A 138 28.57 -6.19 10.64
C HIS A 138 28.10 -6.35 9.20
N ARG A 139 28.91 -7.04 8.41
CA ARG A 139 28.46 -7.71 7.20
C ARG A 139 27.42 -8.73 7.62
N LEU A 140 26.14 -8.42 7.43
CA LEU A 140 25.10 -9.45 7.39
C LEU A 140 25.51 -10.44 6.29
N GLY A 141 25.79 -11.67 6.69
CA GLY A 141 26.37 -12.67 5.81
C GLY A 141 25.47 -12.93 4.60
N HIS A 142 26.09 -13.30 3.47
CA HIS A 142 25.42 -13.69 2.21
C HIS A 142 24.25 -14.68 2.38
N PHE A 143 24.20 -15.40 3.49
CA PHE A 143 23.15 -16.36 3.83
C PHE A 143 21.79 -15.69 4.09
N HIS A 144 21.72 -14.56 4.79
CA HIS A 144 20.47 -13.83 5.03
C HIS A 144 19.91 -13.19 3.76
N MET A 145 20.78 -12.69 2.88
CA MET A 145 20.39 -12.10 1.62
C MET A 145 19.81 -13.15 0.66
N PHE A 146 20.39 -14.35 0.65
CA PHE A 146 19.89 -15.47 -0.15
C PHE A 146 18.46 -15.86 0.26
N TRP A 147 18.20 -16.06 1.56
CA TRP A 147 16.87 -16.40 2.07
C TRP A 147 15.84 -15.30 1.88
N TYR A 148 16.23 -14.04 2.01
CA TYR A 148 15.37 -12.91 1.69
C TYR A 148 14.94 -12.90 0.22
N THR A 149 15.89 -13.17 -0.69
CA THR A 149 15.62 -13.25 -2.11
C THR A 149 14.70 -14.45 -2.44
N VAL A 150 14.94 -15.61 -1.84
CA VAL A 150 14.10 -16.81 -2.03
C VAL A 150 12.68 -16.56 -1.51
N LEU A 151 12.53 -16.00 -0.31
CA LEU A 151 11.22 -15.68 0.27
C LEU A 151 10.46 -14.66 -0.58
N ARG A 152 11.16 -13.64 -1.11
CA ARG A 152 10.59 -12.66 -2.03
C ARG A 152 10.02 -13.32 -3.30
N TYR A 153 10.76 -14.24 -3.92
CA TYR A 153 10.27 -14.96 -5.10
C TYR A 153 9.10 -15.91 -4.78
N ILE A 154 9.08 -16.52 -3.60
CA ILE A 154 7.96 -17.36 -3.14
C ILE A 154 6.71 -16.51 -2.94
N VAL A 155 6.82 -15.34 -2.29
CA VAL A 155 5.70 -14.44 -2.06
C VAL A 155 5.18 -13.87 -3.37
N ILE A 156 6.06 -13.44 -4.28
CA ILE A 156 5.68 -12.98 -5.63
C ILE A 156 5.00 -14.12 -6.41
N GLY A 157 5.54 -15.33 -6.35
CA GLY A 157 4.94 -16.51 -7.00
C GLY A 157 3.56 -16.88 -6.45
N LEU A 158 3.36 -16.80 -5.14
CA LEU A 158 2.07 -17.02 -4.50
C LEU A 158 1.07 -15.90 -4.86
N TYR A 159 1.54 -14.66 -4.96
CA TYR A 159 0.72 -13.52 -5.38
C TYR A 159 0.28 -13.65 -6.84
N HIS A 160 1.17 -14.06 -7.73
CA HIS A 160 0.82 -14.38 -9.13
C HIS A 160 -0.19 -15.52 -9.25
N LEU A 161 -0.07 -16.53 -8.40
CA LEU A 161 -0.97 -17.70 -8.41
C LEU A 161 -2.39 -17.34 -7.90
N TYR A 162 -2.47 -16.42 -6.94
CA TYR A 162 -3.73 -16.11 -6.25
C TYR A 162 -4.45 -14.87 -6.80
N PHE A 163 -3.73 -13.87 -7.29
CA PHE A 163 -4.29 -12.56 -7.69
C PHE A 163 -4.08 -12.20 -9.15
N ASN A 164 -3.33 -12.99 -9.90
CA ASN A 164 -3.00 -12.71 -11.32
C ASN A 164 -2.44 -11.30 -11.56
N ILE A 165 -1.64 -10.79 -10.61
CA ILE A 165 -1.05 -9.45 -10.63
C ILE A 165 0.40 -9.55 -11.09
N THR A 166 0.76 -8.77 -12.12
CA THR A 166 2.13 -8.65 -12.61
C THR A 166 2.78 -7.42 -11.95
N PHE A 167 3.88 -7.61 -11.22
CA PHE A 167 4.66 -6.52 -10.66
C PHE A 167 5.84 -6.22 -11.58
N GLU A 168 5.86 -5.01 -12.16
CA GLU A 168 6.99 -4.45 -12.87
C GLU A 168 7.63 -3.34 -12.01
N GLY A 169 8.95 -3.16 -12.08
CA GLY A 169 9.63 -2.05 -11.38
C GLY A 169 10.14 -2.35 -9.97
N THR A 170 10.27 -3.61 -9.60
CA THR A 170 10.80 -4.00 -8.27
C THR A 170 12.28 -3.65 -8.06
N GLU A 171 13.01 -3.29 -9.10
CA GLU A 171 14.39 -2.79 -9.09
C GLU A 171 14.53 -1.41 -8.42
N ASN A 172 13.43 -0.64 -8.35
CA ASN A 172 13.39 0.72 -7.80
C ASN A 172 13.12 0.77 -6.30
N ILE A 173 12.94 -0.37 -5.62
CA ILE A 173 12.75 -0.40 -4.17
C ILE A 173 14.11 -0.16 -3.50
N PRO A 174 14.25 0.85 -2.61
CA PRO A 174 15.49 1.09 -1.89
C PRO A 174 15.95 -0.15 -1.12
N LYS A 175 17.21 -0.56 -1.33
CA LYS A 175 17.78 -1.78 -0.76
C LYS A 175 18.18 -1.64 0.72
N ASP A 176 18.21 -0.41 1.23
CA ASP A 176 18.71 -0.09 2.57
C ASP A 176 17.60 0.59 3.39
N GLY A 177 17.18 -0.07 4.44
CA GLY A 177 16.26 0.46 5.46
C GLY A 177 14.84 -0.04 5.36
N GLY A 178 14.33 -0.50 6.50
CA GLY A 178 12.98 -0.96 6.64
C GLY A 178 11.99 0.18 6.83
N ASN A 179 10.96 0.24 6.01
CA ASN A 179 9.88 1.21 6.09
C ASN A 179 8.52 0.51 6.14
N ILE A 180 7.60 1.06 6.93
CA ILE A 180 6.20 0.63 6.99
C ILE A 180 5.37 1.62 6.17
N PHE A 181 4.60 1.10 5.21
CA PHE A 181 3.67 1.87 4.39
C PHE A 181 2.24 1.34 4.63
N ALA A 182 1.28 2.23 4.81
CA ALA A 182 -0.13 1.91 5.03
C ALA A 182 -1.04 2.90 4.31
#